data_5a9b4dfd62cb8a9249d44e0c3dac1122
#
_entry.id   5a9b4dfd62cb8a9249d44e0c3dac1122
#
_cell.length_a   1.000
_cell.length_b   1.000
_cell.length_c   1.000
_cell.angle_alpha   90.00
_cell.angle_beta   90.00
_cell.angle_gamma   90.00
#
_symmetry.space_group_name_H-M   'P 1'
#
loop_
_entity.id
_entity.type
_entity.pdbx_description
1 polymer ?
#
loop_
_entity_poly.entity_id
_entity_poly.type
_entity_poly.pdbx_seq_one_letter_code
_entity_poly.pdbx_strand_id
1 'polypeptide(L)'
;MAGFVQKKHIKKTYNNILDIIEIREYKQLETELKKYIFNKKELREIEMAYQYAYEKHDGQLRRNGDPYIYHPLSTAYYLAQLKMGPKTIIAGLLHDILEDTPYTVEDLETKFGEEVANLVESVTKVSYFAKENREQLKSEYLRKLYLSMAKDIRVIIIKIADRLHNMLTIRNLPEAKQIVIARETLDIYSAIAHRIGMKNAKSFLEDLSFEVLNPVDYQKTKALMDSDSEKRTQSINAIIADIDQYLRKEKHIKLLDIFGRAKTVYSVYRKMNMVGKQFEEINDVLAIRIITKSVDDCYKILGFIHQKYTPLAKRFKDYIATPKNNVYQSLHTTLADNSGNIFEVQIRTEAMDEIAETGAASH
;
A
#
# COMPACT_ATOMS: atom_id res chain seq x y z
N MET A 1 31.66 22.48 -1.95
CA MET A 1 30.20 22.43 -1.73
C MET A 1 29.60 21.25 -2.51
N ALA A 2 29.75 20.04 -2.01
CA ALA A 2 29.25 18.81 -2.65
C ALA A 2 28.80 17.80 -1.60
N GLY A 3 27.90 18.19 -0.70
CA GLY A 3 27.60 17.38 0.46
C GLY A 3 26.13 17.22 0.83
N PHE A 4 25.15 17.62 -0.01
CA PHE A 4 23.75 17.65 0.45
C PHE A 4 22.70 17.02 -0.50
N VAL A 5 23.10 16.30 -1.56
CA VAL A 5 22.15 15.72 -2.54
C VAL A 5 21.93 14.20 -2.37
N GLN A 6 22.66 13.54 -1.47
CA GLN A 6 22.76 12.07 -1.48
C GLN A 6 21.67 11.27 -0.72
N LYS A 7 20.69 11.89 -0.05
CA LYS A 7 19.73 11.13 0.79
C LYS A 7 18.28 11.05 0.27
N LYS A 8 17.94 11.62 -0.90
CA LYS A 8 16.54 11.72 -1.38
C LYS A 8 16.11 10.68 -2.43
N HIS A 9 17.00 9.88 -3.00
CA HIS A 9 16.70 9.18 -4.26
C HIS A 9 16.25 7.72 -4.18
N ILE A 10 16.28 7.06 -3.03
CA ILE A 10 15.67 5.74 -2.88
C ILE A 10 14.55 5.84 -1.86
N LYS A 11 13.32 6.04 -2.32
CA LYS A 11 12.14 5.67 -1.57
C LYS A 11 12.10 4.14 -1.55
N LYS A 12 12.62 3.52 -0.50
CA LYS A 12 12.31 2.12 -0.24
C LYS A 12 10.80 2.00 -0.23
N THR A 13 10.22 1.12 -1.03
CA THR A 13 8.80 0.76 -0.93
C THR A 13 8.44 0.39 0.51
N TYR A 14 9.38 -0.15 1.26
CA TYR A 14 9.29 -0.42 2.69
C TYR A 14 9.24 0.81 3.61
N ASN A 15 9.85 1.95 3.27
CA ASN A 15 9.83 3.11 4.18
C ASN A 15 8.43 3.74 4.28
N ASN A 16 7.61 3.63 3.22
CA ASN A 16 6.25 4.17 3.28
C ASN A 16 5.27 3.33 4.10
N ILE A 17 5.64 2.11 4.52
CA ILE A 17 4.81 1.23 5.38
C ILE A 17 5.42 1.00 6.75
N LEU A 18 6.72 1.14 6.90
CA LEU A 18 7.24 1.37 8.25
C LEU A 18 6.77 2.71 8.81
N ASP A 19 6.24 3.61 7.95
CA ASP A 19 5.48 4.81 8.34
C ASP A 19 3.99 4.51 8.63
N ILE A 20 3.46 3.32 8.29
CA ILE A 20 2.22 2.73 8.84
C ILE A 20 2.53 2.03 10.19
N ILE A 21 3.51 2.48 10.87
CA ILE A 21 3.77 2.14 12.25
C ILE A 21 2.54 2.54 13.05
N GLU A 22 2.16 1.70 13.99
CA GLU A 22 1.18 2.03 14.99
C GLU A 22 1.39 3.47 15.48
N ILE A 23 0.48 4.36 15.10
CA ILE A 23 0.50 5.73 15.59
C ILE A 23 -0.17 5.78 16.96
N ARG A 24 0.40 6.57 17.86
CA ARG A 24 -0.05 6.64 19.26
C ARG A 24 -0.70 7.98 19.61
N GLU A 25 -0.56 8.97 18.74
CA GLU A 25 -1.06 10.32 18.97
C GLU A 25 -1.98 10.76 17.83
N TYR A 26 -3.14 11.29 18.17
CA TYR A 26 -4.09 11.90 17.22
C TYR A 26 -3.44 12.98 16.34
N LYS A 27 -2.47 13.71 16.88
CA LYS A 27 -1.75 14.76 16.14
C LYS A 27 -1.07 14.24 14.85
N GLN A 28 -0.67 12.98 14.83
CA GLN A 28 -0.08 12.36 13.64
C GLN A 28 -1.14 12.18 12.55
N LEU A 29 -2.34 11.69 12.91
CA LEU A 29 -3.49 11.61 12.02
C LEU A 29 -3.91 13.02 11.54
N GLU A 30 -4.06 13.98 12.44
CA GLU A 30 -4.42 15.36 12.11
C GLU A 30 -3.45 15.98 11.10
N THR A 31 -2.15 15.75 11.29
CA THR A 31 -1.11 16.26 10.38
C THR A 31 -1.26 15.67 8.97
N GLU A 32 -1.62 14.39 8.85
CA GLU A 32 -1.86 13.75 7.56
C GLU A 32 -3.14 14.28 6.89
N LEU A 33 -4.23 14.39 7.65
CA LEU A 33 -5.52 14.91 7.17
C LEU A 33 -5.41 16.33 6.62
N LYS A 34 -4.68 17.21 7.30
CA LYS A 34 -4.48 18.63 6.90
C LYS A 34 -3.74 18.80 5.57
N LYS A 35 -3.13 17.75 5.02
CA LYS A 35 -2.52 17.80 3.68
C LYS A 35 -3.55 17.87 2.55
N TYR A 36 -4.80 17.40 2.78
CA TYR A 36 -5.84 17.32 1.75
C TYR A 36 -7.26 17.66 2.21
N ILE A 37 -7.55 17.70 3.51
CA ILE A 37 -8.84 18.17 4.06
C ILE A 37 -8.65 19.60 4.58
N PHE A 38 -9.27 20.56 3.89
CA PHE A 38 -9.15 21.98 4.23
C PHE A 38 -10.38 22.53 4.97
N ASN A 39 -11.49 21.77 5.00
CA ASN A 39 -12.70 22.14 5.70
C ASN A 39 -12.55 21.92 7.22
N LYS A 40 -12.55 23.01 7.98
CA LYS A 40 -12.41 22.95 9.44
C LYS A 40 -13.55 22.20 10.14
N LYS A 41 -14.76 22.19 9.56
CA LYS A 41 -15.90 21.46 10.13
C LYS A 41 -15.64 19.95 10.02
N GLU A 42 -15.20 19.46 8.87
CA GLU A 42 -14.87 18.05 8.64
C GLU A 42 -13.73 17.58 9.56
N LEU A 43 -12.69 18.39 9.73
CA LEU A 43 -11.60 18.06 10.66
C LEU A 43 -12.10 17.94 12.11
N ARG A 44 -13.04 18.80 12.54
CA ARG A 44 -13.67 18.70 13.87
C ARG A 44 -14.55 17.45 14.01
N GLU A 45 -15.31 17.10 12.98
CA GLU A 45 -16.11 15.86 12.98
C GLU A 45 -15.21 14.61 13.13
N ILE A 46 -14.05 14.58 12.49
CA ILE A 46 -13.07 13.50 12.63
C ILE A 46 -12.49 13.47 14.04
N GLU A 47 -12.13 14.64 14.59
CA GLU A 47 -11.64 14.76 15.97
C GLU A 47 -12.68 14.28 16.99
N MET A 48 -13.95 14.65 16.81
CA MET A 48 -15.06 14.15 17.64
C MET A 48 -15.21 12.63 17.57
N ALA A 49 -15.02 12.03 16.39
CA ALA A 49 -15.05 10.58 16.23
C ALA A 49 -13.87 9.90 16.95
N TYR A 50 -12.68 10.48 16.90
CA TYR A 50 -11.53 10.00 17.66
C TYR A 50 -11.79 10.07 19.18
N GLN A 51 -12.29 11.21 19.69
CA GLN A 51 -12.61 11.36 21.12
C GLN A 51 -13.67 10.34 21.55
N TYR A 52 -14.69 10.14 20.73
CA TYR A 52 -15.71 9.13 20.98
C TYR A 52 -15.13 7.73 21.04
N ALA A 53 -14.30 7.32 20.06
CA ALA A 53 -13.65 6.02 20.07
C ALA A 53 -12.72 5.86 21.29
N TYR A 54 -11.97 6.91 21.65
CA TYR A 54 -11.10 6.94 22.81
C TYR A 54 -11.88 6.67 24.12
N GLU A 55 -13.00 7.39 24.33
CA GLU A 55 -13.86 7.22 25.50
C GLU A 55 -14.52 5.83 25.55
N LYS A 56 -14.94 5.28 24.39
CA LYS A 56 -15.68 4.01 24.34
C LYS A 56 -14.77 2.78 24.43
N HIS A 57 -13.50 2.92 24.11
CA HIS A 57 -12.49 1.89 24.34
C HIS A 57 -11.65 2.14 25.60
N ASP A 58 -12.06 3.06 26.47
CA ASP A 58 -11.32 3.33 27.71
C ASP A 58 -11.20 2.08 28.57
N GLY A 59 -10.00 1.84 29.10
CA GLY A 59 -9.66 0.63 29.86
C GLY A 59 -9.49 -0.63 29.03
N GLN A 60 -9.82 -0.65 27.76
CA GLN A 60 -9.55 -1.80 26.89
C GLN A 60 -8.08 -1.83 26.46
N LEU A 61 -7.44 -3.00 26.57
CA LEU A 61 -6.04 -3.22 26.22
C LEU A 61 -5.93 -4.26 25.11
N ARG A 62 -4.97 -4.07 24.24
CA ARG A 62 -4.50 -5.10 23.31
C ARG A 62 -3.69 -6.15 24.04
N ARG A 63 -3.40 -7.30 23.41
CA ARG A 63 -2.65 -8.40 24.04
C ARG A 63 -1.24 -8.05 24.48
N ASN A 64 -0.62 -7.04 23.87
CA ASN A 64 0.68 -6.51 24.25
C ASN A 64 0.62 -5.50 25.41
N GLY A 65 -0.56 -5.22 25.93
CA GLY A 65 -0.79 -4.23 26.99
C GLY A 65 -0.98 -2.80 26.53
N ASP A 66 -0.88 -2.51 25.23
CA ASP A 66 -1.13 -1.18 24.69
C ASP A 66 -2.64 -0.84 24.70
N PRO A 67 -3.01 0.47 24.86
CA PRO A 67 -4.38 0.93 24.73
C PRO A 67 -5.02 0.53 23.40
N TYR A 68 -6.26 0.05 23.44
CA TYR A 68 -6.96 -0.43 22.24
C TYR A 68 -7.09 0.64 21.15
N ILE A 69 -7.25 1.91 21.55
CA ILE A 69 -7.44 3.05 20.65
C ILE A 69 -6.33 3.20 19.59
N TYR A 70 -5.11 2.68 19.84
CA TYR A 70 -4.03 2.75 18.85
C TYR A 70 -4.35 1.99 17.57
N HIS A 71 -5.23 0.97 17.66
CA HIS A 71 -5.67 0.21 16.50
C HIS A 71 -6.59 1.02 15.56
N PRO A 72 -7.76 1.52 15.98
CA PRO A 72 -8.60 2.32 15.09
C PRO A 72 -7.91 3.63 14.66
N LEU A 73 -7.07 4.21 15.52
CA LEU A 73 -6.28 5.40 15.16
C LEU A 73 -5.30 5.09 14.00
N SER A 74 -4.59 3.98 14.07
CA SER A 74 -3.65 3.57 13.00
C SER A 74 -4.38 3.15 11.72
N THR A 75 -5.56 2.52 11.85
CA THR A 75 -6.45 2.22 10.72
C THR A 75 -6.88 3.49 10.00
N ALA A 76 -7.34 4.50 10.75
CA ALA A 76 -7.72 5.80 10.21
C ALA A 76 -6.52 6.55 9.58
N TYR A 77 -5.33 6.44 10.16
CA TYR A 77 -4.12 7.03 9.61
C TYR A 77 -3.77 6.43 8.24
N TYR A 78 -3.87 5.10 8.08
CA TYR A 78 -3.67 4.47 6.78
C TYR A 78 -4.72 4.94 5.75
N LEU A 79 -6.00 5.06 6.15
CA LEU A 79 -7.04 5.62 5.30
C LEU A 79 -6.75 7.09 4.91
N ALA A 80 -6.16 7.87 5.82
CA ALA A 80 -5.73 9.25 5.53
C ALA A 80 -4.56 9.29 4.52
N GLN A 81 -3.61 8.36 4.60
CA GLN A 81 -2.55 8.22 3.59
C GLN A 81 -3.10 7.86 2.20
N LEU A 82 -4.23 7.16 2.14
CA LEU A 82 -4.99 6.92 0.90
C LEU A 82 -5.84 8.12 0.48
N LYS A 83 -5.79 9.24 1.21
CA LYS A 83 -6.59 10.44 1.00
C LYS A 83 -8.11 10.19 0.99
N MET A 84 -8.57 9.24 1.82
CA MET A 84 -9.99 8.95 1.94
C MET A 84 -10.77 10.12 2.53
N GLY A 85 -12.02 10.27 2.10
CA GLY A 85 -12.91 11.35 2.56
C GLY A 85 -13.29 11.24 4.05
N PRO A 86 -13.77 12.36 4.66
CA PRO A 86 -14.01 12.46 6.11
C PRO A 86 -14.89 11.33 6.67
N LYS A 87 -15.95 10.94 5.98
CA LYS A 87 -16.87 9.89 6.44
C LYS A 87 -16.19 8.51 6.53
N THR A 88 -15.29 8.21 5.59
CA THR A 88 -14.50 6.97 5.62
C THR A 88 -13.48 6.97 6.76
N ILE A 89 -12.83 8.11 7.02
CA ILE A 89 -11.91 8.27 8.16
C ILE A 89 -12.66 8.07 9.47
N ILE A 90 -13.82 8.70 9.63
CA ILE A 90 -14.69 8.55 10.81
C ILE A 90 -15.09 7.09 10.98
N ALA A 91 -15.55 6.42 9.92
CA ALA A 91 -15.91 5.01 9.97
C ALA A 91 -14.70 4.13 10.33
N GLY A 92 -13.50 4.46 9.86
CA GLY A 92 -12.26 3.79 10.26
C GLY A 92 -11.91 3.96 11.73
N LEU A 93 -12.19 5.12 12.34
CA LEU A 93 -12.02 5.35 13.78
C LEU A 93 -13.04 4.59 14.62
N LEU A 94 -14.24 4.33 14.06
CA LEU A 94 -15.37 3.75 14.79
C LEU A 94 -15.63 2.27 14.44
N HIS A 95 -14.82 1.66 13.58
CA HIS A 95 -15.14 0.36 12.96
C HIS A 95 -15.32 -0.81 13.95
N ASP A 96 -14.68 -0.74 15.11
CA ASP A 96 -14.79 -1.77 16.16
C ASP A 96 -15.81 -1.44 17.25
N ILE A 97 -16.44 -0.24 17.23
CA ILE A 97 -17.40 0.17 18.28
C ILE A 97 -18.56 -0.81 18.39
N LEU A 98 -19.12 -1.25 17.28
CA LEU A 98 -20.26 -2.19 17.30
C LEU A 98 -19.86 -3.63 17.66
N GLU A 99 -18.58 -3.99 17.51
CA GLU A 99 -18.07 -5.34 17.83
C GLU A 99 -17.63 -5.47 19.29
N ASP A 100 -16.97 -4.46 19.82
CA ASP A 100 -16.21 -4.55 21.06
C ASP A 100 -16.80 -3.68 22.20
N THR A 101 -17.95 -3.02 21.95
CA THR A 101 -18.64 -2.19 22.94
C THR A 101 -20.16 -2.42 22.92
N PRO A 102 -20.92 -2.01 23.96
CA PRO A 102 -22.37 -2.19 24.01
C PRO A 102 -23.17 -1.17 23.17
N TYR A 103 -22.51 -0.32 22.39
CA TYR A 103 -23.20 0.71 21.59
C TYR A 103 -23.80 0.14 20.32
N THR A 104 -24.89 0.79 19.86
CA THR A 104 -25.72 0.34 18.74
C THR A 104 -25.49 1.19 17.48
N VAL A 105 -26.08 0.74 16.38
CA VAL A 105 -26.11 1.49 15.12
C VAL A 105 -26.82 2.82 15.29
N GLU A 106 -27.92 2.83 16.05
CA GLU A 106 -28.73 4.02 16.34
C GLU A 106 -27.94 5.08 17.13
N ASP A 107 -27.06 4.66 18.04
CA ASP A 107 -26.17 5.56 18.76
C ASP A 107 -25.19 6.27 17.81
N LEU A 108 -24.62 5.50 16.85
CA LEU A 108 -23.73 6.05 15.84
C LEU A 108 -24.47 6.95 14.85
N GLU A 109 -25.67 6.56 14.43
CA GLU A 109 -26.51 7.36 13.51
C GLU A 109 -26.86 8.72 14.13
N THR A 110 -27.28 8.72 15.39
CA THR A 110 -27.62 9.96 16.11
C THR A 110 -26.44 10.92 16.20
N LYS A 111 -25.22 10.39 16.35
CA LYS A 111 -24.03 11.22 16.61
C LYS A 111 -23.25 11.58 15.35
N PHE A 112 -23.16 10.68 14.38
CA PHE A 112 -22.30 10.82 13.19
C PHE A 112 -23.07 10.76 11.87
N GLY A 113 -24.40 10.53 11.93
CA GLY A 113 -25.30 10.45 10.80
C GLY A 113 -25.38 9.06 10.17
N GLU A 114 -26.45 8.87 9.38
CA GLU A 114 -26.83 7.59 8.76
C GLU A 114 -25.70 7.00 7.90
N GLU A 115 -25.01 7.82 7.12
CA GLU A 115 -23.94 7.35 6.22
C GLU A 115 -22.81 6.66 6.99
N VAL A 116 -22.32 7.27 8.08
CA VAL A 116 -21.26 6.71 8.91
C VAL A 116 -21.74 5.44 9.63
N ALA A 117 -22.95 5.48 10.21
CA ALA A 117 -23.53 4.34 10.92
C ALA A 117 -23.67 3.11 9.99
N ASN A 118 -24.21 3.31 8.78
CA ASN A 118 -24.35 2.27 7.76
C ASN A 118 -22.99 1.71 7.31
N LEU A 119 -21.98 2.56 7.19
CA LEU A 119 -20.63 2.14 6.79
C LEU A 119 -19.99 1.28 7.89
N VAL A 120 -20.05 1.71 9.16
CA VAL A 120 -19.55 0.95 10.31
C VAL A 120 -20.29 -0.38 10.45
N GLU A 121 -21.63 -0.38 10.36
CA GLU A 121 -22.45 -1.60 10.41
C GLU A 121 -22.06 -2.60 9.31
N SER A 122 -21.82 -2.09 8.09
CA SER A 122 -21.39 -2.94 6.96
C SER A 122 -20.01 -3.56 7.18
N VAL A 123 -19.08 -2.81 7.76
CA VAL A 123 -17.74 -3.30 8.14
C VAL A 123 -17.87 -4.40 9.19
N THR A 124 -18.67 -4.15 10.23
CA THR A 124 -18.95 -5.10 11.34
C THR A 124 -19.59 -6.40 10.84
N LYS A 125 -20.61 -6.32 9.96
CA LYS A 125 -21.23 -7.51 9.36
C LYS A 125 -20.21 -8.39 8.61
N VAL A 126 -19.29 -7.78 7.87
CA VAL A 126 -18.22 -8.52 7.19
C VAL A 126 -17.31 -9.25 8.19
N SER A 127 -17.01 -8.63 9.34
CA SER A 127 -16.21 -9.25 10.41
C SER A 127 -16.88 -10.46 11.05
N TYR A 128 -18.18 -10.37 11.36
CA TYR A 128 -18.93 -11.49 11.96
C TYR A 128 -18.91 -12.73 11.06
N PHE A 129 -19.11 -12.56 9.75
CA PHE A 129 -19.10 -13.68 8.82
C PHE A 129 -17.72 -14.36 8.71
N ALA A 130 -16.62 -13.65 8.94
CA ALA A 130 -15.29 -14.23 9.00
C ALA A 130 -15.09 -15.09 10.26
N LYS A 131 -15.76 -14.77 11.37
CA LYS A 131 -15.62 -15.48 12.66
C LYS A 131 -16.43 -16.80 12.71
N GLU A 132 -17.62 -16.84 12.10
CA GLU A 132 -18.58 -17.97 12.25
C GLU A 132 -18.23 -19.23 11.46
N ASN A 133 -17.49 -19.15 10.35
CA ASN A 133 -17.45 -20.26 9.39
C ASN A 133 -16.08 -20.48 8.75
N ARG A 134 -15.15 -21.11 9.47
CA ARG A 134 -13.75 -21.22 9.05
C ARG A 134 -13.42 -22.25 7.96
N GLU A 135 -14.21 -23.28 7.71
CA GLU A 135 -13.86 -24.33 6.73
C GLU A 135 -14.90 -24.58 5.62
N GLN A 136 -16.20 -24.53 5.91
CA GLN A 136 -17.24 -24.86 4.94
C GLN A 136 -17.79 -23.67 4.14
N LEU A 137 -17.52 -22.43 4.55
CA LEU A 137 -18.17 -21.23 4.02
C LEU A 137 -17.21 -20.15 3.48
N LYS A 138 -15.99 -20.53 3.09
CA LYS A 138 -15.07 -19.60 2.41
C LYS A 138 -15.74 -18.95 1.18
N SER A 139 -16.55 -19.71 0.44
CA SER A 139 -17.32 -19.22 -0.71
C SER A 139 -18.43 -18.24 -0.32
N GLU A 140 -19.13 -18.51 0.80
CA GLU A 140 -20.20 -17.62 1.27
C GLU A 140 -19.66 -16.33 1.88
N TYR A 141 -18.57 -16.42 2.64
CA TYR A 141 -17.84 -15.25 3.12
C TYR A 141 -17.38 -14.37 1.95
N LEU A 142 -16.72 -14.94 0.95
CA LEU A 142 -16.31 -14.21 -0.25
C LEU A 142 -17.52 -13.59 -0.98
N ARG A 143 -18.62 -14.32 -1.12
CA ARG A 143 -19.84 -13.79 -1.73
C ARG A 143 -20.38 -12.57 -0.98
N LYS A 144 -20.49 -12.64 0.36
CA LYS A 144 -20.96 -11.54 1.20
C LYS A 144 -20.01 -10.34 1.14
N LEU A 145 -18.71 -10.62 1.14
CA LEU A 145 -17.67 -9.61 0.97
C LEU A 145 -17.81 -8.88 -0.39
N TYR A 146 -17.98 -9.63 -1.49
CA TYR A 146 -18.22 -9.04 -2.81
C TYR A 146 -19.53 -8.27 -2.92
N LEU A 147 -20.58 -8.74 -2.27
CA LEU A 147 -21.86 -8.02 -2.21
C LEU A 147 -21.74 -6.70 -1.42
N SER A 148 -21.00 -6.69 -0.32
CA SER A 148 -20.72 -5.47 0.43
C SER A 148 -19.86 -4.48 -0.39
N MET A 149 -18.85 -4.96 -1.12
CA MET A 149 -18.07 -4.15 -2.05
C MET A 149 -18.92 -3.54 -3.18
N ALA A 150 -19.91 -4.29 -3.69
CA ALA A 150 -20.78 -3.81 -4.75
C ALA A 150 -21.74 -2.71 -4.27
N LYS A 151 -22.04 -2.69 -2.98
CA LYS A 151 -22.86 -1.64 -2.35
C LYS A 151 -22.03 -0.39 -2.04
N ASP A 152 -20.89 -0.57 -1.39
CA ASP A 152 -19.98 0.52 -1.03
C ASP A 152 -18.54 -0.01 -0.95
N ILE A 153 -17.70 0.43 -1.88
CA ILE A 153 -16.29 0.03 -1.95
C ILE A 153 -15.49 0.45 -0.70
N ARG A 154 -15.94 1.49 0.01
CA ARG A 154 -15.28 1.99 1.22
C ARG A 154 -15.23 0.94 2.32
N VAL A 155 -16.22 0.05 2.40
CA VAL A 155 -16.26 -1.06 3.36
C VAL A 155 -15.01 -1.93 3.25
N ILE A 156 -14.64 -2.33 2.04
CA ILE A 156 -13.47 -3.18 1.85
C ILE A 156 -12.16 -2.42 2.02
N ILE A 157 -12.14 -1.13 1.68
CA ILE A 157 -10.95 -0.29 1.90
C ILE A 157 -10.67 -0.17 3.40
N ILE A 158 -11.70 0.04 4.24
CA ILE A 158 -11.59 0.05 5.70
C ILE A 158 -11.12 -1.32 6.20
N LYS A 159 -11.70 -2.43 5.71
CA LYS A 159 -11.28 -3.78 6.11
C LYS A 159 -9.84 -4.13 5.70
N ILE A 160 -9.34 -3.60 4.58
CA ILE A 160 -7.93 -3.74 4.18
C ILE A 160 -7.02 -2.94 5.13
N ALA A 161 -7.45 -1.74 5.52
CA ALA A 161 -6.71 -0.90 6.48
C ALA A 161 -6.63 -1.56 7.87
N ASP A 162 -7.75 -2.07 8.37
CA ASP A 162 -7.84 -2.88 9.59
C ASP A 162 -6.92 -4.12 9.50
N ARG A 163 -7.02 -4.89 8.42
CA ARG A 163 -6.20 -6.09 8.21
C ARG A 163 -4.70 -5.78 8.15
N LEU A 164 -4.30 -4.68 7.53
CA LEU A 164 -2.91 -4.24 7.50
C LEU A 164 -2.37 -4.00 8.91
N HIS A 165 -3.10 -3.26 9.75
CA HIS A 165 -2.68 -3.00 11.12
C HIS A 165 -2.64 -4.30 11.96
N ASN A 166 -3.64 -5.18 11.78
CA ASN A 166 -3.66 -6.48 12.45
C ASN A 166 -2.47 -7.36 12.04
N MET A 167 -2.03 -7.31 10.78
CA MET A 167 -0.85 -8.03 10.31
C MET A 167 0.46 -7.44 10.86
N LEU A 168 0.57 -6.13 11.00
CA LEU A 168 1.74 -5.48 11.61
C LEU A 168 1.93 -5.88 13.08
N THR A 169 0.82 -6.09 13.80
CA THR A 169 0.81 -6.45 15.22
C THR A 169 0.61 -7.95 15.49
N ILE A 170 0.66 -8.79 14.43
CA ILE A 170 0.30 -10.22 14.49
C ILE A 170 1.15 -11.03 15.46
N ARG A 171 2.40 -10.61 15.69
CA ARG A 171 3.34 -11.28 16.61
C ARG A 171 2.90 -11.29 18.07
N ASN A 172 1.93 -10.43 18.43
CA ASN A 172 1.31 -10.42 19.76
C ASN A 172 0.28 -11.54 19.97
N LEU A 173 -0.04 -12.32 18.93
CA LEU A 173 -1.00 -13.43 18.97
C LEU A 173 -0.27 -14.77 19.14
N PRO A 174 -0.95 -15.79 19.72
CA PRO A 174 -0.45 -17.17 19.70
C PRO A 174 -0.19 -17.66 18.27
N GLU A 175 0.87 -18.46 18.08
CA GLU A 175 1.34 -18.91 16.77
C GLU A 175 0.23 -19.55 15.91
N ALA A 176 -0.59 -20.41 16.49
CA ALA A 176 -1.72 -21.02 15.78
C ALA A 176 -2.70 -19.99 15.20
N LYS A 177 -2.95 -18.87 15.90
CA LYS A 177 -3.77 -17.78 15.41
C LYS A 177 -3.05 -16.95 14.34
N GLN A 178 -1.74 -16.73 14.50
CA GLN A 178 -0.93 -16.05 13.48
C GLN A 178 -1.04 -16.76 12.13
N ILE A 179 -0.87 -18.09 12.12
CA ILE A 179 -0.94 -18.90 10.88
C ILE A 179 -2.31 -18.78 10.21
N VAL A 180 -3.40 -18.88 10.97
CA VAL A 180 -4.77 -18.78 10.43
C VAL A 180 -5.01 -17.41 9.80
N ILE A 181 -4.67 -16.33 10.53
CA ILE A 181 -4.87 -14.95 10.06
C ILE A 181 -3.98 -14.65 8.85
N ALA A 182 -2.73 -15.09 8.86
CA ALA A 182 -1.81 -14.89 7.75
C ALA A 182 -2.28 -15.64 6.49
N ARG A 183 -2.81 -16.87 6.63
CA ARG A 183 -3.38 -17.64 5.52
C ARG A 183 -4.59 -16.95 4.91
N GLU A 184 -5.53 -16.53 5.74
CA GLU A 184 -6.71 -15.77 5.31
C GLU A 184 -6.29 -14.46 4.60
N THR A 185 -5.31 -13.77 5.16
CA THR A 185 -4.79 -12.51 4.60
C THR A 185 -4.19 -12.74 3.21
N LEU A 186 -3.36 -13.77 3.05
CA LEU A 186 -2.73 -14.10 1.78
C LEU A 186 -3.75 -14.55 0.73
N ASP A 187 -4.69 -15.43 1.11
CA ASP A 187 -5.63 -16.05 0.18
C ASP A 187 -6.77 -15.12 -0.23
N ILE A 188 -7.23 -14.26 0.67
CA ILE A 188 -8.45 -13.45 0.48
C ILE A 188 -8.11 -11.96 0.33
N TYR A 189 -7.53 -11.36 1.37
CA TYR A 189 -7.36 -9.90 1.40
C TYR A 189 -6.34 -9.40 0.37
N SER A 190 -5.24 -10.13 0.15
CA SER A 190 -4.27 -9.75 -0.88
C SER A 190 -4.86 -9.88 -2.29
N ALA A 191 -5.70 -10.90 -2.54
CA ALA A 191 -6.38 -11.08 -3.81
C ALA A 191 -7.40 -9.98 -4.08
N ILE A 192 -8.15 -9.55 -3.05
CA ILE A 192 -9.10 -8.44 -3.14
C ILE A 192 -8.36 -7.12 -3.37
N ALA A 193 -7.31 -6.83 -2.59
CA ALA A 193 -6.48 -5.65 -2.78
C ALA A 193 -5.92 -5.57 -4.22
N HIS A 194 -5.52 -6.73 -4.77
CA HIS A 194 -5.10 -6.82 -6.17
C HIS A 194 -6.22 -6.45 -7.15
N ARG A 195 -7.43 -6.96 -6.91
CA ARG A 195 -8.59 -6.78 -7.80
C ARG A 195 -9.05 -5.33 -7.84
N ILE A 196 -9.03 -4.64 -6.69
CA ILE A 196 -9.38 -3.21 -6.60
C ILE A 196 -8.19 -2.27 -6.87
N GLY A 197 -7.05 -2.82 -7.31
CA GLY A 197 -5.89 -2.03 -7.75
C GLY A 197 -4.99 -1.50 -6.64
N MET A 198 -5.25 -1.80 -5.37
CA MET A 198 -4.44 -1.37 -4.20
C MET A 198 -3.13 -2.16 -4.11
N LYS A 199 -2.18 -1.86 -4.99
CA LYS A 199 -0.94 -2.65 -5.15
C LYS A 199 -0.03 -2.61 -3.94
N ASN A 200 0.06 -1.47 -3.27
CA ASN A 200 0.89 -1.35 -2.08
C ASN A 200 0.30 -2.22 -0.96
N ALA A 201 -0.99 -2.07 -0.65
CA ALA A 201 -1.68 -2.90 0.33
C ALA A 201 -1.50 -4.40 0.02
N LYS A 202 -1.75 -4.81 -1.24
CA LYS A 202 -1.52 -6.19 -1.70
C LYS A 202 -0.11 -6.66 -1.37
N SER A 203 0.90 -5.91 -1.78
CA SER A 203 2.30 -6.32 -1.64
C SER A 203 2.73 -6.48 -0.19
N PHE A 204 2.15 -5.69 0.71
CA PHE A 204 2.44 -5.76 2.14
C PHE A 204 1.71 -6.89 2.83
N LEU A 205 0.42 -7.05 2.52
CA LEU A 205 -0.35 -8.19 3.02
C LEU A 205 0.31 -9.51 2.60
N GLU A 206 0.81 -9.58 1.37
CA GLU A 206 1.58 -10.74 0.89
C GLU A 206 2.88 -10.94 1.66
N ASP A 207 3.68 -9.89 1.84
CA ASP A 207 4.99 -9.96 2.51
C ASP A 207 4.86 -10.32 3.99
N LEU A 208 3.97 -9.64 4.72
CA LEU A 208 3.70 -9.92 6.14
C LEU A 208 3.14 -11.33 6.34
N SER A 209 2.27 -11.80 5.42
CA SER A 209 1.75 -13.16 5.48
C SER A 209 2.83 -14.19 5.19
N PHE A 210 3.69 -13.93 4.22
CA PHE A 210 4.79 -14.82 3.86
C PHE A 210 5.80 -14.98 5.00
N GLU A 211 6.13 -13.88 5.69
CA GLU A 211 7.01 -13.93 6.87
C GLU A 211 6.47 -14.83 7.98
N VAL A 212 5.14 -14.90 8.15
CA VAL A 212 4.50 -15.75 9.15
C VAL A 212 4.40 -17.21 8.68
N LEU A 213 3.97 -17.41 7.43
CA LEU A 213 3.65 -18.73 6.89
C LEU A 213 4.89 -19.55 6.49
N ASN A 214 5.93 -18.89 6.01
CA ASN A 214 7.14 -19.51 5.49
C ASN A 214 8.40 -18.75 5.99
N PRO A 215 8.63 -18.69 7.30
CA PRO A 215 9.69 -17.86 7.88
C PRO A 215 11.09 -18.21 7.38
N VAL A 216 11.37 -19.49 7.13
CA VAL A 216 12.67 -19.94 6.63
C VAL A 216 12.94 -19.41 5.22
N ASP A 217 11.98 -19.54 4.32
CA ASP A 217 12.12 -19.06 2.93
C ASP A 217 12.10 -17.54 2.86
N TYR A 218 11.33 -16.89 3.74
CA TYR A 218 11.35 -15.44 3.89
C TYR A 218 12.74 -14.95 4.26
N GLN A 219 13.36 -15.51 5.31
CA GLN A 219 14.70 -15.11 5.74
C GLN A 219 15.77 -15.41 4.69
N LYS A 220 15.72 -16.57 4.01
CA LYS A 220 16.64 -16.89 2.91
C LYS A 220 16.53 -15.88 1.76
N THR A 221 15.31 -15.57 1.32
CA THR A 221 15.07 -14.62 0.22
C THR A 221 15.50 -13.22 0.62
N LYS A 222 15.20 -12.80 1.85
CA LYS A 222 15.63 -11.51 2.39
C LYS A 222 17.16 -11.40 2.44
N ALA A 223 17.86 -12.42 2.94
CA ALA A 223 19.31 -12.46 2.97
C ALA A 223 19.95 -12.34 1.57
N LEU A 224 19.37 -13.01 0.56
CA LEU A 224 19.79 -12.84 -0.84
C LEU A 224 19.58 -11.40 -1.35
N MET A 225 18.46 -10.77 -0.99
CA MET A 225 18.20 -9.38 -1.36
C MET A 225 19.15 -8.41 -0.66
N ASP A 226 19.48 -8.67 0.59
CA ASP A 226 20.33 -7.81 1.42
C ASP A 226 21.83 -7.94 1.05
N SER A 227 22.30 -9.14 0.68
CA SER A 227 23.72 -9.41 0.36
C SER A 227 24.30 -8.51 -0.76
N ASP A 228 23.45 -8.06 -1.69
CA ASP A 228 23.85 -7.24 -2.83
C ASP A 228 23.19 -5.83 -2.80
N SER A 229 22.51 -5.51 -1.68
CA SER A 229 21.65 -4.31 -1.61
C SER A 229 22.46 -3.02 -1.71
N GLU A 230 23.66 -2.94 -1.13
CA GLU A 230 24.52 -1.74 -1.20
C GLU A 230 25.03 -1.48 -2.62
N LYS A 231 25.55 -2.51 -3.29
CA LYS A 231 26.06 -2.38 -4.67
C LYS A 231 24.94 -1.98 -5.64
N ARG A 232 23.78 -2.66 -5.53
CA ARG A 232 22.60 -2.33 -6.33
C ARG A 232 22.10 -0.92 -6.06
N THR A 233 22.06 -0.52 -4.80
CA THR A 233 21.65 0.82 -4.38
C THR A 233 22.58 1.89 -4.93
N GLN A 234 23.89 1.68 -4.85
CA GLN A 234 24.87 2.60 -5.41
C GLN A 234 24.76 2.69 -6.95
N SER A 235 24.64 1.55 -7.64
CA SER A 235 24.46 1.51 -9.09
C SER A 235 23.19 2.24 -9.54
N ILE A 236 22.04 1.94 -8.90
CA ILE A 236 20.77 2.60 -9.24
C ILE A 236 20.81 4.09 -8.92
N ASN A 237 21.41 4.52 -7.82
CA ASN A 237 21.56 5.94 -7.51
C ASN A 237 22.41 6.68 -8.55
N ALA A 238 23.48 6.06 -9.04
CA ALA A 238 24.29 6.63 -10.11
C ALA A 238 23.47 6.78 -11.40
N ILE A 239 22.70 5.75 -11.77
CA ILE A 239 21.81 5.79 -12.96
C ILE A 239 20.71 6.84 -12.78
N ILE A 240 20.08 6.93 -11.60
CA ILE A 240 19.06 7.96 -11.29
C ILE A 240 19.65 9.36 -11.44
N ALA A 241 20.84 9.61 -10.87
CA ALA A 241 21.50 10.91 -10.97
C ALA A 241 21.84 11.27 -12.43
N ASP A 242 22.29 10.29 -13.22
CA ASP A 242 22.60 10.46 -14.62
C ASP A 242 21.34 10.75 -15.47
N ILE A 243 20.25 10.04 -15.25
CA ILE A 243 18.97 10.29 -15.91
C ILE A 243 18.40 11.65 -15.48
N ASP A 244 18.39 11.98 -14.19
CA ASP A 244 17.89 13.26 -13.67
C ASP A 244 18.66 14.44 -14.30
N GLN A 245 19.98 14.35 -14.30
CA GLN A 245 20.83 15.38 -14.94
C GLN A 245 20.57 15.51 -16.44
N TYR A 246 20.35 14.39 -17.14
CA TYR A 246 20.06 14.37 -18.56
C TYR A 246 18.71 14.99 -18.88
N LEU A 247 17.64 14.55 -18.19
CA LEU A 247 16.27 15.02 -18.43
C LEU A 247 16.06 16.49 -18.02
N ARG A 248 16.74 16.99 -16.99
CA ARG A 248 16.63 18.41 -16.57
C ARG A 248 17.24 19.39 -17.55
N LYS A 249 18.10 18.95 -18.49
CA LYS A 249 18.59 19.78 -19.59
C LYS A 249 17.51 20.04 -20.64
N GLU A 250 16.52 19.15 -20.73
CA GLU A 250 15.42 19.22 -21.68
C GLU A 250 14.30 20.10 -21.12
N LYS A 251 14.34 21.40 -21.44
CA LYS A 251 13.38 22.43 -20.93
C LYS A 251 11.91 22.14 -21.24
N HIS A 252 11.63 21.25 -22.20
CA HIS A 252 10.28 20.90 -22.66
C HIS A 252 9.65 19.74 -21.90
N ILE A 253 10.38 19.11 -20.96
CA ILE A 253 9.90 17.99 -20.14
C ILE A 253 9.65 18.47 -18.72
N LYS A 254 8.44 18.21 -18.20
CA LYS A 254 8.11 18.49 -16.79
C LYS A 254 8.35 17.25 -15.94
N LEU A 255 9.60 16.96 -15.63
CA LEU A 255 10.00 15.93 -14.68
C LEU A 255 9.59 16.38 -13.26
N LEU A 256 8.76 15.58 -12.58
CA LEU A 256 8.32 15.85 -11.21
C LEU A 256 9.18 15.12 -10.18
N ASP A 257 9.41 13.82 -10.37
CA ASP A 257 10.20 13.01 -9.45
C ASP A 257 10.88 11.85 -10.19
N ILE A 258 12.01 11.38 -9.64
CA ILE A 258 12.71 10.17 -10.08
C ILE A 258 13.29 9.45 -8.87
N PHE A 259 12.98 8.17 -8.70
CA PHE A 259 13.42 7.41 -7.54
C PHE A 259 13.50 5.91 -7.80
N GLY A 260 14.26 5.21 -6.95
CA GLY A 260 14.35 3.75 -6.94
C GLY A 260 13.18 3.12 -6.17
N ARG A 261 12.65 2.02 -6.69
CA ARG A 261 11.63 1.19 -6.03
C ARG A 261 12.12 -0.24 -5.87
N ALA A 262 12.27 -0.69 -4.63
CA ALA A 262 12.58 -2.08 -4.32
C ALA A 262 11.31 -2.96 -4.39
N LYS A 263 11.48 -4.21 -4.85
CA LYS A 263 10.45 -5.25 -4.74
C LYS A 263 10.35 -5.76 -3.30
N THR A 264 9.18 -6.34 -2.98
CA THR A 264 8.97 -7.06 -1.73
C THR A 264 9.60 -8.44 -1.77
N VAL A 265 9.89 -9.00 -0.59
CA VAL A 265 10.52 -10.34 -0.44
C VAL A 265 9.67 -11.42 -1.10
N TYR A 266 8.35 -11.40 -0.85
CA TYR A 266 7.43 -12.36 -1.47
C TYR A 266 7.39 -12.27 -3.00
N SER A 267 7.47 -11.05 -3.55
CA SER A 267 7.52 -10.86 -5.02
C SER A 267 8.77 -11.45 -5.65
N VAL A 268 9.92 -11.39 -4.95
CA VAL A 268 11.17 -12.02 -5.39
C VAL A 268 11.08 -13.54 -5.24
N TYR A 269 10.66 -14.04 -4.07
CA TYR A 269 10.43 -15.46 -3.82
C TYR A 269 9.54 -16.10 -4.89
N ARG A 270 8.40 -15.47 -5.22
CA ARG A 270 7.52 -15.98 -6.28
C ARG A 270 8.22 -16.10 -7.64
N LYS A 271 9.05 -15.15 -8.02
CA LYS A 271 9.80 -15.22 -9.27
C LYS A 271 10.81 -16.35 -9.28
N MET A 272 11.47 -16.60 -8.16
CA MET A 272 12.42 -17.71 -8.04
C MET A 272 11.71 -19.05 -8.09
N ASN A 273 10.67 -19.26 -7.29
CA ASN A 273 10.07 -20.57 -7.08
C ASN A 273 8.93 -20.92 -8.05
N MET A 274 8.14 -19.93 -8.51
CA MET A 274 7.00 -20.19 -9.42
C MET A 274 7.37 -20.02 -10.91
N VAL A 275 8.38 -19.18 -11.20
CA VAL A 275 8.82 -18.88 -12.57
C VAL A 275 10.16 -19.57 -12.86
N GLY A 276 10.81 -20.17 -11.84
CA GLY A 276 12.07 -20.91 -11.96
C GLY A 276 13.28 -20.02 -12.30
N LYS A 277 13.25 -18.72 -11.93
CA LYS A 277 14.36 -17.81 -12.16
C LYS A 277 15.39 -17.90 -11.07
N GLN A 278 16.67 -17.86 -11.43
CA GLN A 278 17.73 -17.59 -10.45
C GLN A 278 17.63 -16.14 -10.00
N PHE A 279 18.12 -15.84 -8.78
CA PHE A 279 18.03 -14.49 -8.20
C PHE A 279 18.73 -13.44 -9.08
N GLU A 280 19.85 -13.79 -9.69
CA GLU A 280 20.65 -12.95 -10.59
C GLU A 280 19.91 -12.57 -11.87
N GLU A 281 18.92 -13.38 -12.28
CA GLU A 281 18.09 -13.13 -13.47
C GLU A 281 16.92 -12.17 -13.19
N ILE A 282 16.72 -11.79 -11.91
CA ILE A 282 15.66 -10.88 -11.50
C ILE A 282 16.15 -9.43 -11.58
N ASN A 283 16.14 -8.87 -12.79
CA ASN A 283 16.65 -7.53 -13.08
C ASN A 283 15.81 -6.39 -12.49
N ASP A 284 14.64 -6.68 -11.95
CA ASP A 284 13.68 -5.71 -11.40
C ASP A 284 13.53 -5.81 -9.88
N VAL A 285 14.54 -6.35 -9.18
CA VAL A 285 14.61 -6.30 -7.70
C VAL A 285 14.64 -4.85 -7.23
N LEU A 286 15.31 -3.99 -7.99
CA LEU A 286 15.30 -2.54 -7.82
C LEU A 286 15.02 -1.91 -9.19
N ALA A 287 13.90 -1.20 -9.33
CA ALA A 287 13.47 -0.51 -10.54
C ALA A 287 13.55 1.00 -10.35
N ILE A 288 13.71 1.74 -11.46
CA ILE A 288 13.65 3.21 -11.46
C ILE A 288 12.22 3.62 -11.83
N ARG A 289 11.65 4.56 -11.07
CA ARG A 289 10.37 5.18 -11.38
C ARG A 289 10.58 6.65 -11.71
N ILE A 290 9.97 7.07 -12.80
CA ILE A 290 9.98 8.45 -13.29
C ILE A 290 8.54 8.96 -13.31
N ILE A 291 8.32 10.07 -12.60
CA ILE A 291 7.00 10.73 -12.52
C ILE A 291 7.06 12.04 -13.29
N THR A 292 6.08 12.24 -14.15
CA THR A 292 5.97 13.43 -14.98
C THR A 292 4.55 14.01 -14.98
N LYS A 293 4.36 15.17 -15.63
CA LYS A 293 3.06 15.89 -15.57
C LYS A 293 2.06 15.41 -16.61
N SER A 294 2.53 14.99 -17.79
CA SER A 294 1.65 14.66 -18.91
C SER A 294 2.02 13.35 -19.60
N VAL A 295 1.06 12.76 -20.32
CA VAL A 295 1.26 11.57 -21.15
C VAL A 295 2.31 11.82 -22.24
N ASP A 296 2.26 13.00 -22.86
CA ASP A 296 3.22 13.42 -23.87
C ASP A 296 4.67 13.40 -23.30
N ASP A 297 4.87 13.93 -22.10
CA ASP A 297 6.15 13.86 -21.42
C ASP A 297 6.60 12.43 -21.13
N CYS A 298 5.67 11.49 -20.85
CA CYS A 298 6.03 10.08 -20.66
C CYS A 298 6.70 9.50 -21.91
N TYR A 299 6.15 9.75 -23.10
CA TYR A 299 6.71 9.26 -24.37
C TYR A 299 7.99 9.98 -24.76
N LYS A 300 8.09 11.29 -24.50
CA LYS A 300 9.33 12.05 -24.70
C LYS A 300 10.46 11.49 -23.84
N ILE A 301 10.21 11.29 -22.54
CA ILE A 301 11.18 10.68 -21.63
C ILE A 301 11.61 9.30 -22.11
N LEU A 302 10.67 8.46 -22.56
CA LEU A 302 10.97 7.15 -23.13
C LEU A 302 11.96 7.28 -24.31
N GLY A 303 11.69 8.19 -25.25
CA GLY A 303 12.57 8.45 -26.38
C GLY A 303 13.97 8.86 -25.95
N PHE A 304 14.08 9.79 -25.01
CA PHE A 304 15.37 10.27 -24.49
C PHE A 304 16.19 9.19 -23.79
N ILE A 305 15.54 8.39 -22.92
CA ILE A 305 16.28 7.32 -22.23
C ILE A 305 16.67 6.18 -23.16
N HIS A 306 15.89 5.89 -24.23
CA HIS A 306 16.24 4.91 -25.26
C HIS A 306 17.39 5.39 -26.18
N GLN A 307 17.61 6.70 -26.30
CA GLN A 307 18.80 7.23 -26.98
C GLN A 307 20.06 7.06 -26.14
N LYS A 308 19.91 7.12 -24.82
CA LYS A 308 21.03 7.09 -23.87
C LYS A 308 21.43 5.67 -23.45
N TYR A 309 20.46 4.77 -23.29
CA TYR A 309 20.64 3.40 -22.84
C TYR A 309 20.06 2.42 -23.86
N THR A 310 20.65 1.24 -23.95
CA THR A 310 20.20 0.22 -24.91
C THR A 310 18.95 -0.51 -24.42
N PRO A 311 17.79 -0.38 -25.10
CA PRO A 311 16.59 -1.11 -24.70
C PRO A 311 16.72 -2.59 -25.04
N LEU A 312 16.31 -3.45 -24.10
CA LEU A 312 16.23 -4.89 -24.32
C LEU A 312 14.95 -5.23 -25.09
N ALA A 313 15.12 -5.80 -26.29
CA ALA A 313 14.02 -6.23 -27.13
C ALA A 313 13.06 -7.16 -26.36
N LYS A 314 11.75 -7.09 -26.66
CA LYS A 314 10.66 -7.89 -26.04
C LYS A 314 10.38 -7.57 -24.55
N ARG A 315 11.07 -6.61 -23.92
CA ARG A 315 10.83 -6.21 -22.52
C ARG A 315 10.17 -4.84 -22.38
N PHE A 316 9.87 -4.20 -23.49
CA PHE A 316 9.04 -2.97 -23.50
C PHE A 316 7.55 -3.31 -23.40
N LYS A 317 6.82 -2.55 -22.57
CA LYS A 317 5.37 -2.68 -22.42
C LYS A 317 4.74 -1.30 -22.27
N ASP A 318 3.80 -1.02 -23.16
CA ASP A 318 3.02 0.21 -23.15
C ASP A 318 1.66 -0.04 -22.52
N TYR A 319 1.56 0.20 -21.22
CA TYR A 319 0.31 0.15 -20.48
C TYR A 319 -0.42 1.50 -20.43
N ILE A 320 0.11 2.55 -21.11
CA ILE A 320 -0.63 3.79 -21.33
C ILE A 320 -1.58 3.61 -22.49
N ALA A 321 -1.08 3.11 -23.63
CA ALA A 321 -1.89 2.83 -24.81
C ALA A 321 -2.83 1.63 -24.61
N THR A 322 -2.39 0.60 -23.87
CA THR A 322 -3.17 -0.61 -23.55
C THR A 322 -3.20 -0.85 -22.04
N PRO A 323 -4.11 -0.15 -21.31
CA PRO A 323 -4.22 -0.30 -19.86
C PRO A 323 -4.55 -1.74 -19.44
N LYS A 324 -4.09 -2.14 -18.27
CA LYS A 324 -4.51 -3.41 -17.66
C LYS A 324 -5.96 -3.35 -17.19
N ASN A 325 -6.58 -4.51 -17.00
CA ASN A 325 -7.98 -4.64 -16.53
C ASN A 325 -8.29 -3.90 -15.22
N ASN A 326 -7.28 -3.53 -14.44
CA ASN A 326 -7.38 -2.75 -13.21
C ASN A 326 -7.01 -1.27 -13.39
N VAL A 327 -7.20 -0.70 -14.58
CA VAL A 327 -6.93 0.71 -14.94
C VAL A 327 -5.46 1.13 -14.79
N TYR A 328 -4.55 0.20 -14.56
CA TYR A 328 -3.13 0.49 -14.42
C TYR A 328 -2.51 0.97 -15.72
N GLN A 329 -1.86 2.14 -15.67
CA GLN A 329 -1.15 2.74 -16.78
C GLN A 329 0.31 3.05 -16.39
N SER A 330 1.24 2.76 -17.28
CA SER A 330 2.67 3.07 -17.16
C SER A 330 3.40 2.61 -18.41
N LEU A 331 4.48 3.27 -18.81
CA LEU A 331 5.45 2.69 -19.74
C LEU A 331 6.46 1.88 -18.92
N HIS A 332 6.78 0.67 -19.36
CA HIS A 332 7.81 -0.17 -18.76
C HIS A 332 8.85 -0.48 -19.82
N THR A 333 10.10 -0.23 -19.51
CA THR A 333 11.23 -0.61 -20.37
C THR A 333 12.36 -1.19 -19.54
N THR A 334 13.04 -2.18 -20.07
CA THR A 334 14.26 -2.75 -19.48
C THR A 334 15.44 -2.30 -20.32
N LEU A 335 16.45 -1.74 -19.70
CA LEU A 335 17.57 -1.07 -20.32
C LEU A 335 18.88 -1.70 -19.86
N ALA A 336 19.90 -1.60 -20.70
CA ALA A 336 21.28 -1.88 -20.33
C ALA A 336 22.13 -0.59 -20.42
N ASP A 337 22.97 -0.36 -19.42
CA ASP A 337 24.00 0.67 -19.49
C ASP A 337 25.26 0.19 -20.26
N ASN A 338 26.21 1.09 -20.47
CA ASN A 338 27.45 0.76 -21.16
C ASN A 338 28.35 -0.24 -20.40
N SER A 339 28.10 -0.47 -19.13
CA SER A 339 28.79 -1.45 -18.28
C SER A 339 28.08 -2.81 -18.25
N GLY A 340 26.95 -2.95 -18.98
CA GLY A 340 26.15 -4.17 -19.02
C GLY A 340 25.19 -4.34 -17.85
N ASN A 341 25.03 -3.33 -16.97
CA ASN A 341 24.02 -3.39 -15.89
C ASN A 341 22.62 -3.29 -16.49
N ILE A 342 21.76 -4.23 -16.11
CA ILE A 342 20.38 -4.27 -16.58
C ILE A 342 19.45 -3.71 -15.48
N PHE A 343 18.58 -2.78 -15.86
CA PHE A 343 17.61 -2.16 -14.95
C PHE A 343 16.27 -1.88 -15.62
N GLU A 344 15.18 -1.92 -14.83
CA GLU A 344 13.84 -1.57 -15.30
C GLU A 344 13.53 -0.10 -15.00
N VAL A 345 12.92 0.58 -15.97
CA VAL A 345 12.37 1.93 -15.82
C VAL A 345 10.87 1.90 -16.02
N GLN A 346 10.15 2.52 -15.10
CA GLN A 346 8.70 2.73 -15.15
C GLN A 346 8.44 4.23 -15.25
N ILE A 347 7.74 4.65 -16.32
CA ILE A 347 7.42 6.05 -16.56
C ILE A 347 5.91 6.22 -16.52
N ARG A 348 5.44 7.21 -15.77
CA ARG A 348 4.01 7.51 -15.64
C ARG A 348 3.76 8.95 -15.22
N THR A 349 2.53 9.43 -15.39
CA THR A 349 2.13 10.71 -14.82
C THR A 349 1.87 10.59 -13.32
N GLU A 350 1.80 11.74 -12.64
CA GLU A 350 1.42 11.82 -11.22
C GLU A 350 0.06 11.15 -10.96
N ALA A 351 -0.95 11.42 -11.80
CA ALA A 351 -2.27 10.80 -11.69
C ALA A 351 -2.23 9.27 -11.90
N MET A 352 -1.44 8.78 -12.88
CA MET A 352 -1.23 7.35 -13.07
C MET A 352 -0.50 6.70 -11.90
N ASP A 353 0.44 7.42 -11.27
CA ASP A 353 1.14 6.93 -10.08
C ASP A 353 0.20 6.81 -8.89
N GLU A 354 -0.65 7.81 -8.67
CA GLU A 354 -1.66 7.79 -7.61
C GLU A 354 -2.62 6.60 -7.79
N ILE A 355 -3.21 6.44 -8.97
CA ILE A 355 -4.09 5.29 -9.28
C ILE A 355 -3.34 3.96 -9.13
N ALA A 356 -2.07 3.88 -9.55
CA ALA A 356 -1.28 2.66 -9.44
C ALA A 356 -0.94 2.26 -8.00
N GLU A 357 -0.85 3.22 -7.08
CA GLU A 357 -0.51 2.98 -5.67
C GLU A 357 -1.75 2.76 -4.80
N THR A 358 -2.83 3.53 -5.03
CA THR A 358 -4.05 3.55 -4.21
C THR A 358 -5.20 2.75 -4.81
N GLY A 359 -5.22 2.53 -6.15
CA GLY A 359 -6.29 1.80 -6.82
C GLY A 359 -7.66 2.46 -6.65
N ALA A 360 -8.66 1.66 -6.27
CA ALA A 360 -10.04 2.14 -6.07
C ALA A 360 -10.18 3.21 -4.96
N ALA A 361 -9.18 3.39 -4.11
CA ALA A 361 -9.18 4.45 -3.11
C ALA A 361 -8.90 5.85 -3.70
N SER A 362 -8.46 5.95 -4.98
CA SER A 362 -8.25 7.22 -5.67
C SER A 362 -9.55 7.85 -6.23
N HIS A 363 -10.66 7.14 -6.19
CA HIS A 363 -11.98 7.59 -6.60
C HIS A 363 -12.83 7.91 -5.37
#